data_7bf95825b49765ea384264611a4cffb3
#
_entry.id   7bf95825b49765ea384264611a4cffb3
#
_cell.length_a   1.000
_cell.length_b   1.000
_cell.length_c   1.000
_cell.angle_alpha   90.00
_cell.angle_beta   90.00
_cell.angle_gamma   90.00
#
_symmetry.space_group_name_H-M   'P 1'
#
loop_
_entity.id
_entity.type
_entity.pdbx_description
1 polymer ?
#
loop_
_entity_poly.entity_id
_entity_poly.type
_entity_poly.pdbx_seq_one_letter_code
_entity_poly.pdbx_strand_id
1 'polypeptide(L)'
;MKKIQRLAPVAFLLCSCSLLDPDPGTGAKSSVDDVPHEMIVLGDQLDDPYSVENIEAAITKAYPTKAGRVVVKPTDIYVRFLPKTEAEYDRLVALGINLIDHPLDYEIVREGDYYHDPTLRDNEITWQYAVMKADSEMPKGIRTEVLDECYIAENDAVTRAGDIDWELVEREAFILTGNEGLLQTDTKGKSGGTAPSGRITILDDRLGEREGVAGVKVSCNTFVKFAHAYTDEDGCYKMDKTFSSDARFRIVFQNEKGFAIGLNKILVPASTSTLGKNGPEGVDVDIDRTSDRRLFSRCVVNNAAYDYFRQCGREGLEISTPPANTRIWLFQFLEASSALMLQQGVMIDDTAVGNFLGDYAKYVKMFLPDITLGVDGLEDYSSIYGQVVHELAHGSHFATVGKDYWNKYVSYVMESFAGSGGRLYGVGEGNNAGYCEVGEMWAFYIQNLLYKERYGDESATFGTSYWFHPHIFLYLDERGVDRSMIFKSLVPGATSRLALMSQLETLYPDNAVVIRQAFDRY
;
A
#
# COMPACT_ATOMS: atom_id res chain seq x y z
N MET A 1 -34.75 -6.00 44.39
CA MET A 1 -34.44 -4.82 43.57
C MET A 1 -32.98 -4.95 43.11
N LYS A 2 -32.78 -5.52 41.91
CA LYS A 2 -31.45 -5.69 41.30
C LYS A 2 -31.09 -4.39 40.57
N LYS A 3 -30.02 -3.72 40.99
CA LYS A 3 -29.43 -2.58 40.28
C LYS A 3 -28.78 -3.10 39.00
N ILE A 4 -29.35 -2.74 37.87
CA ILE A 4 -28.75 -2.88 36.57
C ILE A 4 -27.64 -1.81 36.51
N GLN A 5 -26.38 -2.21 36.65
CA GLN A 5 -25.25 -1.37 36.26
C GLN A 5 -25.27 -1.27 34.74
N ARG A 6 -25.59 -0.10 34.25
CA ARG A 6 -25.41 0.26 32.84
C ARG A 6 -23.92 0.21 32.52
N LEU A 7 -23.52 -0.73 31.69
CA LEU A 7 -22.27 -0.68 30.99
C LEU A 7 -22.23 0.64 30.19
N ALA A 8 -21.36 1.52 30.57
CA ALA A 8 -21.05 2.67 29.75
C ALA A 8 -20.44 2.16 28.43
N PRO A 9 -20.88 2.66 27.29
CA PRO A 9 -20.34 2.21 26.01
C PRO A 9 -18.86 2.62 25.93
N VAL A 10 -18.03 1.70 25.41
CA VAL A 10 -16.67 1.95 24.96
C VAL A 10 -16.74 2.85 23.71
N ALA A 11 -17.33 4.04 23.88
CA ALA A 11 -17.51 5.06 22.84
C ALA A 11 -16.42 6.14 22.89
N PHE A 12 -15.30 5.88 23.57
CA PHE A 12 -14.26 6.89 23.78
C PHE A 12 -13.06 6.79 22.85
N LEU A 13 -13.04 5.85 21.89
CA LEU A 13 -11.97 5.71 20.90
C LEU A 13 -12.39 6.05 19.45
N LEU A 14 -13.60 6.58 19.25
CA LEU A 14 -14.13 6.93 17.92
C LEU A 14 -14.63 8.38 17.84
N CYS A 15 -14.10 9.29 18.62
CA CYS A 15 -14.54 10.68 18.56
C CYS A 15 -13.47 11.57 17.91
N SER A 16 -13.51 11.69 16.63
CA SER A 16 -13.59 12.92 15.85
C SER A 16 -13.27 12.69 14.36
N CYS A 17 -14.24 12.24 13.65
CA CYS A 17 -14.51 12.71 12.29
C CYS A 17 -16.03 12.56 12.10
N SER A 18 -16.71 13.65 12.07
CA SER A 18 -18.12 13.73 11.71
C SER A 18 -18.31 13.20 10.29
N LEU A 19 -18.63 11.91 10.19
CA LEU A 19 -19.26 11.37 9.00
C LEU A 19 -20.74 11.72 9.17
N LEU A 20 -21.17 12.77 8.47
CA LEU A 20 -22.58 13.03 8.24
C LEU A 20 -23.14 11.86 7.44
N ASP A 21 -24.12 11.16 8.01
CA ASP A 21 -24.98 10.26 7.26
C ASP A 21 -25.67 11.09 6.16
N PRO A 22 -25.58 10.69 4.89
CA PRO A 22 -26.40 11.32 3.87
C PRO A 22 -27.83 10.82 4.01
N ASP A 23 -28.75 11.74 4.31
CA ASP A 23 -30.18 11.52 4.22
C ASP A 23 -30.56 11.14 2.76
N PRO A 24 -31.26 10.02 2.52
CA PRO A 24 -31.59 9.57 1.16
C PRO A 24 -32.80 10.34 0.65
N GLY A 25 -32.58 11.53 0.14
CA GLY A 25 -33.67 12.27 -0.49
C GLY A 25 -33.31 13.68 -0.90
N THR A 26 -32.75 13.83 -2.05
CA THR A 26 -33.00 14.82 -3.10
C THR A 26 -31.76 14.92 -3.99
N GLY A 27 -31.91 14.71 -5.30
CA GLY A 27 -30.84 14.83 -6.29
C GLY A 27 -30.38 16.29 -6.49
N ALA A 28 -29.65 16.81 -5.51
CA ALA A 28 -28.85 18.01 -5.65
C ALA A 28 -27.42 17.60 -5.98
N LYS A 29 -26.81 18.19 -7.01
CA LYS A 29 -25.37 18.09 -7.23
C LYS A 29 -24.68 18.52 -5.94
N SER A 30 -23.96 17.60 -5.28
CA SER A 30 -23.17 17.94 -4.10
C SER A 30 -22.17 19.04 -4.48
N SER A 31 -22.04 20.05 -3.65
CA SER A 31 -21.02 21.08 -3.85
C SER A 31 -19.63 20.46 -3.66
N VAL A 32 -18.60 21.03 -4.29
CA VAL A 32 -17.20 20.56 -4.14
C VAL A 32 -16.78 20.49 -2.67
N ASP A 33 -17.37 21.30 -1.82
CA ASP A 33 -17.08 21.38 -0.38
C ASP A 33 -17.69 20.22 0.44
N ASP A 34 -18.65 19.48 -0.11
CA ASP A 34 -19.28 18.32 0.57
C ASP A 34 -18.48 17.02 0.39
N VAL A 35 -17.45 17.01 -0.46
CA VAL A 35 -16.63 15.84 -0.77
C VAL A 35 -15.37 15.83 0.11
N PRO A 36 -14.97 14.68 0.73
CA PRO A 36 -13.74 14.61 1.50
C PRO A 36 -12.53 15.19 0.76
N HIS A 37 -11.68 15.92 1.45
CA HIS A 37 -10.51 16.59 0.84
C HIS A 37 -9.56 15.61 0.13
N GLU A 38 -9.51 14.36 0.58
CA GLU A 38 -8.69 13.31 -0.02
C GLU A 38 -9.26 12.71 -1.29
N MET A 39 -10.51 13.03 -1.60
CA MET A 39 -11.19 12.44 -2.76
C MET A 39 -11.04 13.35 -3.97
N ILE A 40 -10.73 12.73 -5.11
CA ILE A 40 -10.71 13.39 -6.42
C ILE A 40 -12.10 13.93 -6.74
N VAL A 41 -12.17 15.16 -7.21
CA VAL A 41 -13.40 15.75 -7.76
C VAL A 41 -13.23 15.90 -9.25
N LEU A 42 -14.11 15.24 -10.00
CA LEU A 42 -14.15 15.30 -11.46
C LEU A 42 -14.97 16.49 -11.93
N GLY A 43 -14.53 17.10 -13.02
CA GLY A 43 -15.23 18.14 -13.78
C GLY A 43 -15.94 17.59 -15.00
N ASP A 44 -15.83 18.30 -16.10
CA ASP A 44 -16.43 17.91 -17.37
C ASP A 44 -15.63 16.78 -18.05
N GLN A 45 -16.33 15.96 -18.85
CA GLN A 45 -15.67 14.99 -19.71
C GLN A 45 -14.92 15.72 -20.83
N LEU A 46 -13.73 15.29 -21.11
CA LEU A 46 -12.84 15.83 -22.13
C LEU A 46 -12.81 14.89 -23.35
N ASP A 47 -12.60 15.45 -24.52
CA ASP A 47 -12.32 14.66 -25.73
C ASP A 47 -10.94 14.03 -25.63
N ASP A 48 -10.83 12.71 -25.78
CA ASP A 48 -9.56 12.00 -25.72
C ASP A 48 -8.74 12.20 -27.00
N PRO A 49 -7.58 12.87 -26.94
CA PRO A 49 -6.74 13.09 -28.12
C PRO A 49 -6.18 11.77 -28.71
N TYR A 50 -6.22 10.67 -27.97
CA TYR A 50 -5.73 9.36 -28.42
C TYR A 50 -6.82 8.48 -29.02
N SER A 51 -8.09 8.90 -29.06
CA SER A 51 -9.13 8.14 -29.76
C SER A 51 -8.74 7.96 -31.23
N VAL A 52 -9.08 6.81 -31.81
CA VAL A 52 -8.79 6.53 -33.22
C VAL A 52 -9.36 7.62 -34.12
N GLU A 53 -10.57 8.13 -33.81
CA GLU A 53 -11.23 9.20 -34.56
C GLU A 53 -10.41 10.50 -34.53
N ASN A 54 -9.94 10.92 -33.37
CA ASN A 54 -9.18 12.16 -33.19
C ASN A 54 -7.77 12.04 -33.83
N ILE A 55 -7.13 10.89 -33.75
CA ILE A 55 -5.86 10.64 -34.43
C ILE A 55 -6.02 10.66 -35.97
N GLU A 56 -7.08 10.08 -36.52
CA GLU A 56 -7.35 10.15 -37.97
C GLU A 56 -7.61 11.60 -38.42
N ALA A 57 -8.35 12.36 -37.63
CA ALA A 57 -8.57 13.79 -37.89
C ALA A 57 -7.25 14.59 -37.83
N ALA A 58 -6.39 14.30 -36.85
CA ALA A 58 -5.08 14.92 -36.73
C ALA A 58 -4.14 14.59 -37.91
N ILE A 59 -4.12 13.34 -38.35
CA ILE A 59 -3.37 12.94 -39.56
C ILE A 59 -3.89 13.70 -40.79
N THR A 60 -5.21 13.81 -40.93
CA THR A 60 -5.83 14.53 -42.04
C THR A 60 -5.41 16.00 -42.05
N LYS A 61 -5.32 16.63 -40.89
CA LYS A 61 -4.89 18.03 -40.74
C LYS A 61 -3.38 18.19 -40.97
N ALA A 62 -2.55 17.33 -40.38
CA ALA A 62 -1.08 17.42 -40.49
C ALA A 62 -0.57 16.98 -41.87
N TYR A 63 -1.22 16.01 -42.50
CA TYR A 63 -0.79 15.39 -43.75
C TYR A 63 -1.92 15.25 -44.79
N PRO A 64 -2.50 16.35 -45.30
CA PRO A 64 -3.69 16.31 -46.18
C PRO A 64 -3.52 15.41 -47.42
N THR A 65 -2.28 15.30 -47.93
CA THR A 65 -1.98 14.47 -49.12
C THR A 65 -1.76 12.99 -48.82
N LYS A 66 -1.58 12.61 -47.58
CA LYS A 66 -1.34 11.23 -47.12
C LYS A 66 -2.54 10.63 -46.37
N ALA A 67 -3.50 11.43 -45.91
CA ALA A 67 -4.61 11.03 -45.06
C ALA A 67 -5.40 9.82 -45.60
N GLY A 68 -5.70 9.78 -46.91
CA GLY A 68 -6.40 8.63 -47.49
C GLY A 68 -5.57 7.36 -47.71
N ARG A 69 -4.29 7.35 -47.28
CA ARG A 69 -3.37 6.22 -47.42
C ARG A 69 -2.94 5.61 -46.08
N VAL A 70 -3.21 6.31 -44.97
CA VAL A 70 -2.88 5.86 -43.63
C VAL A 70 -4.14 5.31 -43.00
N VAL A 71 -4.13 4.04 -42.66
CA VAL A 71 -5.21 3.37 -41.92
C VAL A 71 -4.75 3.28 -40.48
N VAL A 72 -5.42 4.00 -39.58
CA VAL A 72 -5.21 3.89 -38.15
C VAL A 72 -5.97 2.69 -37.63
N LYS A 73 -5.27 1.75 -37.00
CA LYS A 73 -5.90 0.63 -36.29
C LYS A 73 -5.68 0.84 -34.81
N PRO A 74 -6.67 0.53 -33.97
CA PRO A 74 -6.48 0.64 -32.53
C PRO A 74 -5.25 -0.15 -32.08
N THR A 75 -4.38 0.47 -31.32
CA THR A 75 -3.27 -0.20 -30.61
C THR A 75 -3.70 -0.63 -29.21
N ASP A 76 -4.60 0.14 -28.63
CA ASP A 76 -5.07 0.00 -27.26
C ASP A 76 -6.59 0.25 -27.21
N ILE A 77 -7.20 -0.21 -26.12
CA ILE A 77 -8.61 0.04 -25.80
C ILE A 77 -8.70 0.63 -24.40
N TYR A 78 -9.52 1.63 -24.25
CA TYR A 78 -9.91 2.21 -22.97
C TYR A 78 -11.11 1.45 -22.43
N VAL A 79 -10.96 0.88 -21.23
CA VAL A 79 -11.96 -0.02 -20.63
C VAL A 79 -12.19 0.33 -19.17
N ARG A 80 -13.35 -0.10 -18.64
CA ARG A 80 -13.58 -0.12 -17.20
C ARG A 80 -14.13 -1.47 -16.75
N PHE A 81 -13.75 -1.84 -15.52
CA PHE A 81 -14.14 -3.06 -14.85
C PHE A 81 -14.88 -2.75 -13.56
N LEU A 82 -15.89 -3.54 -13.21
CA LEU A 82 -16.57 -3.47 -11.91
C LEU A 82 -16.38 -4.79 -11.18
N PRO A 83 -15.24 -4.99 -10.48
CA PRO A 83 -15.05 -6.15 -9.64
C PRO A 83 -15.96 -6.07 -8.41
N LYS A 84 -16.61 -7.18 -8.06
CA LYS A 84 -17.50 -7.29 -6.91
C LYS A 84 -16.81 -7.81 -5.66
N THR A 85 -15.67 -8.45 -5.84
CA THR A 85 -14.89 -9.08 -4.78
C THR A 85 -13.42 -8.81 -4.97
N GLU A 86 -12.68 -8.93 -3.88
CA GLU A 86 -11.23 -8.87 -3.90
C GLU A 86 -10.61 -9.87 -4.90
N ALA A 87 -11.09 -11.10 -4.91
CA ALA A 87 -10.61 -12.12 -5.83
C ALA A 87 -10.80 -11.75 -7.30
N GLU A 88 -11.85 -10.99 -7.63
CA GLU A 88 -12.03 -10.44 -8.99
C GLU A 88 -11.05 -9.31 -9.27
N TYR A 89 -10.81 -8.44 -8.29
CA TYR A 89 -9.80 -7.38 -8.39
C TYR A 89 -8.39 -7.97 -8.58
N ASP A 90 -8.02 -8.94 -7.74
CA ASP A 90 -6.70 -9.59 -7.81
C ASP A 90 -6.47 -10.31 -9.13
N ARG A 91 -7.51 -10.89 -9.74
CA ARG A 91 -7.40 -11.46 -11.09
C ARG A 91 -7.05 -10.43 -12.14
N LEU A 92 -7.61 -9.21 -12.05
CA LEU A 92 -7.26 -8.13 -12.97
C LEU A 92 -5.79 -7.72 -12.78
N VAL A 93 -5.34 -7.59 -11.54
CA VAL A 93 -3.95 -7.28 -11.21
C VAL A 93 -3.00 -8.39 -11.68
N ALA A 94 -3.36 -9.67 -11.48
CA ALA A 94 -2.56 -10.81 -11.91
C ALA A 94 -2.41 -10.93 -13.43
N LEU A 95 -3.35 -10.35 -14.20
CA LEU A 95 -3.25 -10.22 -15.65
C LEU A 95 -2.33 -9.07 -16.09
N GLY A 96 -1.72 -8.36 -15.15
CA GLY A 96 -0.85 -7.20 -15.43
C GLY A 96 -1.62 -5.94 -15.82
N ILE A 97 -2.94 -5.90 -15.59
CA ILE A 97 -3.77 -4.73 -15.90
C ILE A 97 -3.49 -3.63 -14.87
N ASN A 98 -3.11 -2.45 -15.35
CA ASN A 98 -2.90 -1.29 -14.50
C ASN A 98 -4.25 -0.61 -14.22
N LEU A 99 -4.77 -0.82 -13.01
CA LEU A 99 -6.08 -0.35 -12.59
C LEU A 99 -6.00 1.06 -11.99
N ILE A 100 -6.97 1.90 -12.34
CA ILE A 100 -7.16 3.27 -11.84
C ILE A 100 -8.61 3.43 -11.43
N ASP A 101 -8.84 4.07 -10.31
CA ASP A 101 -10.13 4.19 -9.66
C ASP A 101 -11.06 5.28 -10.25
N HIS A 102 -10.57 6.07 -11.19
CA HIS A 102 -11.33 7.17 -11.81
C HIS A 102 -11.18 7.16 -13.33
N PRO A 103 -12.14 7.77 -14.08
CA PRO A 103 -12.05 7.91 -15.52
C PRO A 103 -10.86 8.80 -15.92
N LEU A 104 -10.31 8.51 -17.10
CA LEU A 104 -9.06 9.10 -17.60
C LEU A 104 -9.31 10.30 -18.51
N ASP A 105 -10.52 10.44 -18.97
CA ASP A 105 -11.04 11.42 -19.93
C ASP A 105 -11.91 12.49 -19.25
N TYR A 106 -11.65 12.78 -17.97
CA TYR A 106 -12.34 13.83 -17.22
C TYR A 106 -11.36 14.87 -16.70
N GLU A 107 -11.81 16.12 -16.65
CA GLU A 107 -11.12 17.14 -15.89
C GLU A 107 -11.07 16.74 -14.42
N ILE A 108 -9.95 16.95 -13.75
CA ILE A 108 -9.84 16.85 -12.29
C ILE A 108 -9.85 18.28 -11.75
N VAL A 109 -11.00 18.65 -11.20
CA VAL A 109 -11.22 19.99 -10.59
C VAL A 109 -10.48 20.10 -9.26
N ARG A 110 -10.42 19.00 -8.51
CA ARG A 110 -9.65 18.93 -7.28
C ARG A 110 -8.88 17.61 -7.22
N GLU A 111 -7.58 17.71 -7.02
CA GLU A 111 -6.70 16.56 -6.81
C GLU A 111 -7.05 15.85 -5.52
N GLY A 112 -6.77 14.54 -5.49
CA GLY A 112 -6.97 13.69 -4.34
C GLY A 112 -6.23 12.37 -4.49
N ASP A 113 -6.24 11.60 -3.43
CA ASP A 113 -5.56 10.29 -3.35
C ASP A 113 -6.41 9.15 -3.94
N TYR A 114 -7.72 9.32 -3.99
CA TYR A 114 -8.64 8.29 -4.48
C TYR A 114 -9.92 8.91 -5.08
N TYR A 115 -10.65 8.08 -5.83
CA TYR A 115 -11.99 8.39 -6.34
C TYR A 115 -12.94 7.24 -6.02
N HIS A 116 -14.16 7.59 -5.62
CA HIS A 116 -15.26 6.63 -5.51
C HIS A 116 -16.43 7.11 -6.35
N ASP A 117 -16.94 6.24 -7.23
CA ASP A 117 -18.07 6.58 -8.09
C ASP A 117 -19.33 6.80 -7.23
N PRO A 118 -19.92 7.99 -7.27
CA PRO A 118 -21.07 8.35 -6.43
C PRO A 118 -22.34 7.53 -6.75
N THR A 119 -22.36 6.78 -7.84
CA THR A 119 -23.47 5.88 -8.19
C THR A 119 -23.39 4.52 -7.50
N LEU A 120 -22.26 4.23 -6.84
CA LEU A 120 -22.02 3.00 -6.10
C LEU A 120 -22.15 3.25 -4.59
N ARG A 121 -22.40 2.18 -3.84
CA ARG A 121 -22.44 2.26 -2.37
C ARG A 121 -21.02 2.31 -1.82
N ASP A 122 -20.81 2.97 -0.69
CA ASP A 122 -19.50 3.13 -0.02
C ASP A 122 -18.76 1.80 0.25
N ASN A 123 -19.49 0.70 0.36
CA ASN A 123 -18.93 -0.63 0.59
C ASN A 123 -18.80 -1.46 -0.70
N GLU A 124 -18.88 -0.85 -1.86
CA GLU A 124 -18.63 -1.49 -3.15
C GLU A 124 -17.28 -1.02 -3.70
N ILE A 125 -16.60 -1.91 -4.41
CA ILE A 125 -15.37 -1.54 -5.14
C ILE A 125 -15.79 -0.60 -6.26
N THR A 126 -15.16 0.58 -6.33
CA THR A 126 -15.44 1.54 -7.41
C THR A 126 -15.03 0.99 -8.77
N TRP A 127 -15.55 1.56 -9.85
CA TRP A 127 -15.11 1.23 -11.20
C TRP A 127 -13.60 1.37 -11.31
N GLN A 128 -12.98 0.37 -11.93
CA GLN A 128 -11.56 0.34 -12.21
C GLN A 128 -11.35 0.58 -13.70
N TYR A 129 -10.69 1.66 -14.03
CA TYR A 129 -10.38 2.06 -15.40
C TYR A 129 -9.01 1.55 -15.80
N ALA A 130 -8.84 1.14 -17.04
CA ALA A 130 -7.58 0.64 -17.55
C ALA A 130 -7.44 0.87 -19.06
N VAL A 131 -6.21 0.82 -19.51
CA VAL A 131 -5.87 0.80 -20.94
C VAL A 131 -5.20 -0.55 -21.22
N MET A 132 -5.72 -1.27 -22.17
CA MET A 132 -5.25 -2.60 -22.56
C MET A 132 -4.88 -2.61 -24.04
N LYS A 133 -3.99 -3.51 -24.45
CA LYS A 133 -3.76 -3.76 -25.87
C LYS A 133 -5.03 -4.18 -26.59
N ALA A 134 -5.26 -3.66 -27.78
CA ALA A 134 -6.49 -3.92 -28.55
C ALA A 134 -6.73 -5.41 -28.87
N ASP A 135 -5.66 -6.21 -28.92
CA ASP A 135 -5.70 -7.65 -29.15
C ASP A 135 -5.75 -8.51 -27.87
N SER A 136 -5.80 -7.86 -26.69
CA SER A 136 -5.85 -8.57 -25.42
C SER A 136 -7.19 -9.28 -25.19
N GLU A 137 -7.12 -10.48 -24.60
CA GLU A 137 -8.31 -11.22 -24.21
C GLU A 137 -9.00 -10.57 -23.01
N MET A 138 -10.30 -10.30 -23.10
CA MET A 138 -11.07 -9.70 -22.01
C MET A 138 -11.21 -10.65 -20.82
N PRO A 139 -11.03 -10.16 -19.57
CA PRO A 139 -11.22 -10.95 -18.36
C PRO A 139 -12.65 -11.48 -18.25
N LYS A 140 -12.79 -12.83 -18.18
CA LYS A 140 -14.11 -13.49 -18.10
C LYS A 140 -14.73 -13.34 -16.71
N GLY A 141 -16.05 -13.10 -16.66
CA GLY A 141 -16.83 -13.12 -15.42
C GLY A 141 -16.74 -11.85 -14.56
N ILE A 142 -16.04 -10.83 -15.01
CA ILE A 142 -16.02 -9.49 -14.40
C ILE A 142 -16.81 -8.57 -15.35
N ARG A 143 -17.67 -7.72 -14.78
CA ARG A 143 -18.39 -6.72 -15.59
C ARG A 143 -17.38 -5.78 -16.22
N THR A 144 -17.38 -5.73 -17.54
CA THR A 144 -16.43 -4.96 -18.35
C THR A 144 -17.20 -4.12 -19.37
N GLU A 145 -16.76 -2.88 -19.53
CA GLU A 145 -17.28 -1.98 -20.55
C GLU A 145 -16.09 -1.39 -21.33
N VAL A 146 -16.11 -1.49 -22.66
CA VAL A 146 -15.17 -0.80 -23.54
C VAL A 146 -15.71 0.61 -23.73
N LEU A 147 -14.88 1.59 -23.43
CA LEU A 147 -15.22 3.02 -23.47
C LEU A 147 -14.78 3.65 -24.79
N ASP A 148 -13.57 3.31 -25.27
CA ASP A 148 -13.05 3.83 -26.54
C ASP A 148 -11.98 2.91 -27.15
N GLU A 149 -11.74 3.07 -28.45
CA GLU A 149 -10.62 2.50 -29.20
C GLU A 149 -9.55 3.57 -29.41
N CYS A 150 -8.32 3.31 -28.95
CA CYS A 150 -7.26 4.28 -28.88
C CYS A 150 -6.08 3.90 -29.77
N TYR A 151 -5.38 4.91 -30.28
CA TYR A 151 -4.13 4.74 -30.96
C TYR A 151 -3.01 5.48 -30.22
N ILE A 152 -2.05 4.73 -29.67
CA ILE A 152 -0.86 5.25 -29.00
C ILE A 152 0.35 4.83 -29.81
N ALA A 153 0.95 5.76 -30.52
CA ALA A 153 2.01 5.49 -31.51
C ALA A 153 3.20 4.70 -30.97
N GLU A 154 3.58 4.93 -29.72
CA GLU A 154 4.68 4.20 -29.06
C GLU A 154 4.37 2.73 -28.80
N ASN A 155 3.10 2.38 -28.83
CA ASN A 155 2.61 1.01 -28.67
C ASN A 155 2.46 0.28 -30.00
N ASP A 156 2.67 0.97 -31.13
CA ASP A 156 2.59 0.41 -32.47
C ASP A 156 3.96 -0.06 -32.96
N ALA A 157 4.29 -1.33 -32.76
CA ALA A 157 5.52 -1.94 -33.26
C ALA A 157 5.56 -2.12 -34.80
N VAL A 158 4.46 -1.81 -35.53
CA VAL A 158 4.25 -2.21 -36.92
C VAL A 158 4.07 -1.04 -37.88
N THR A 159 3.96 0.20 -37.45
CA THR A 159 3.80 1.33 -38.38
C THR A 159 5.05 1.52 -39.23
N ARG A 160 5.04 0.90 -40.40
CA ARG A 160 5.96 1.16 -41.52
C ARG A 160 5.63 2.47 -42.24
N ALA A 161 4.89 3.37 -41.63
CA ALA A 161 4.67 4.73 -42.13
C ALA A 161 5.91 5.59 -41.81
N GLY A 162 7.05 5.23 -42.35
CA GLY A 162 8.34 5.91 -42.16
C GLY A 162 8.39 7.39 -42.54
N ASP A 163 7.25 7.98 -42.86
CA ASP A 163 7.07 9.37 -43.26
C ASP A 163 6.08 10.14 -42.36
N ILE A 164 5.61 9.59 -41.24
CA ILE A 164 4.70 10.28 -40.32
C ILE A 164 5.45 10.63 -39.05
N ASP A 165 5.47 11.92 -38.75
CA ASP A 165 5.89 12.42 -37.46
C ASP A 165 4.71 12.29 -36.46
N TRP A 166 4.77 11.24 -35.65
CA TRP A 166 3.71 10.93 -34.68
C TRP A 166 3.63 11.96 -33.54
N GLU A 167 4.71 12.64 -33.21
CA GLU A 167 4.70 13.73 -32.25
C GLU A 167 3.89 14.93 -32.78
N LEU A 168 4.03 15.23 -34.08
CA LEU A 168 3.20 16.24 -34.74
C LEU A 168 1.74 15.84 -34.74
N VAL A 169 1.43 14.57 -35.03
CA VAL A 169 0.05 14.05 -35.02
C VAL A 169 -0.54 14.13 -33.61
N GLU A 170 0.18 13.69 -32.57
CA GLU A 170 -0.24 13.79 -31.18
C GLU A 170 -0.53 15.25 -30.80
N ARG A 171 0.37 16.18 -31.13
CA ARG A 171 0.18 17.61 -30.89
C ARG A 171 -1.09 18.16 -31.59
N GLU A 172 -1.31 17.82 -32.85
CA GLU A 172 -2.50 18.24 -33.60
C GLU A 172 -3.78 17.64 -33.00
N ALA A 173 -3.74 16.40 -32.50
CA ALA A 173 -4.88 15.77 -31.81
C ALA A 173 -5.23 16.55 -30.53
N PHE A 174 -4.25 16.93 -29.70
CA PHE A 174 -4.48 17.78 -28.52
C PHE A 174 -5.09 19.13 -28.88
N ILE A 175 -4.67 19.74 -29.97
CA ILE A 175 -5.25 21.02 -30.45
C ILE A 175 -6.69 20.82 -30.95
N LEU A 176 -6.97 19.75 -31.70
CA LEU A 176 -8.30 19.47 -32.26
C LEU A 176 -9.32 19.17 -31.16
N THR A 177 -8.90 18.54 -30.08
CA THR A 177 -9.75 18.19 -28.92
C THR A 177 -9.84 19.31 -27.86
N GLY A 178 -9.21 20.49 -28.11
CA GLY A 178 -9.22 21.61 -27.16
C GLY A 178 -8.34 21.42 -25.93
N ASN A 179 -7.40 20.46 -25.99
CA ASN A 179 -6.49 20.11 -24.90
C ASN A 179 -5.08 20.72 -25.07
N GLU A 180 -4.93 21.73 -25.93
CA GLU A 180 -3.63 22.38 -26.20
C GLU A 180 -2.96 22.97 -24.95
N GLY A 181 -3.74 23.28 -23.92
CA GLY A 181 -3.22 23.77 -22.63
C GLY A 181 -2.37 22.76 -21.87
N LEU A 182 -2.40 21.48 -22.27
CA LEU A 182 -1.54 20.43 -21.71
C LEU A 182 -0.20 20.30 -22.46
N LEU A 183 -0.08 20.89 -23.65
CA LEU A 183 1.14 20.81 -24.44
C LEU A 183 2.19 21.78 -23.90
N GLN A 184 3.42 21.31 -23.81
CA GLN A 184 4.56 22.17 -23.47
C GLN A 184 4.81 23.23 -24.52
N THR A 185 4.93 24.50 -24.08
CA THR A 185 5.12 25.66 -24.98
C THR A 185 6.55 25.82 -25.50
N ASP A 186 7.53 25.18 -24.88
CA ASP A 186 8.97 25.43 -25.12
C ASP A 186 9.78 24.21 -25.58
N THR A 187 9.26 23.39 -26.49
CA THR A 187 10.11 22.40 -27.19
C THR A 187 10.73 23.01 -28.45
N LYS A 188 11.52 24.06 -28.29
CA LYS A 188 12.41 24.51 -29.37
C LYS A 188 13.55 23.51 -29.57
N GLY A 189 13.33 22.54 -30.45
CA GLY A 189 14.42 21.83 -31.13
C GLY A 189 14.75 20.41 -30.67
N LYS A 190 13.89 19.71 -29.96
CA LYS A 190 14.00 18.24 -29.81
C LYS A 190 12.76 17.58 -30.40
N SER A 191 12.91 16.91 -31.53
CA SER A 191 11.95 15.92 -31.98
C SER A 191 12.11 14.68 -31.08
N GLY A 192 11.05 14.25 -30.45
CA GLY A 192 10.99 13.16 -29.51
C GLY A 192 10.58 13.64 -28.12
N GLY A 193 9.46 13.12 -27.59
CA GLY A 193 9.00 13.41 -26.23
C GLY A 193 10.07 13.08 -25.17
N THR A 194 9.86 13.49 -23.95
CA THR A 194 10.75 13.24 -22.82
C THR A 194 10.26 12.05 -22.01
N ALA A 195 11.14 11.10 -21.69
CA ALA A 195 10.83 10.04 -20.73
C ALA A 195 10.90 10.60 -19.31
N PRO A 196 9.77 10.68 -18.59
CA PRO A 196 9.75 11.27 -17.26
C PRO A 196 10.70 10.53 -16.30
N SER A 197 11.43 11.30 -15.52
CA SER A 197 12.32 10.78 -14.49
C SER A 197 12.35 11.72 -13.30
N GLY A 198 12.75 11.23 -12.14
CA GLY A 198 12.86 12.07 -10.95
C GLY A 198 13.31 11.27 -9.75
N ARG A 199 13.28 11.92 -8.61
CA ARG A 199 13.71 11.35 -7.35
C ARG A 199 12.70 11.67 -6.24
N ILE A 200 12.32 10.64 -5.47
CA ILE A 200 11.43 10.77 -4.31
C ILE A 200 12.26 10.48 -3.06
N THR A 201 12.38 11.45 -2.17
CA THR A 201 13.16 11.32 -0.92
C THR A 201 12.31 11.63 0.30
N ILE A 202 12.72 11.07 1.44
CA ILE A 202 12.12 11.34 2.73
C ILE A 202 13.21 11.65 3.76
N LEU A 203 12.94 12.60 4.66
CA LEU A 203 13.83 12.96 5.75
C LEU A 203 13.56 12.04 6.95
N ASP A 204 14.57 11.25 7.35
CA ASP A 204 14.61 10.67 8.70
C ASP A 204 15.03 11.77 9.69
N ASP A 205 14.07 12.34 10.37
CA ASP A 205 14.26 13.49 11.25
C ASP A 205 15.12 13.17 12.49
N ARG A 206 15.20 11.88 12.87
CA ARG A 206 16.07 11.45 13.98
C ARG A 206 17.53 11.35 13.55
N LEU A 207 17.81 10.85 12.37
CA LEU A 207 19.17 10.82 11.82
C LEU A 207 19.58 12.17 11.24
N GLY A 208 18.62 13.01 10.84
CA GLY A 208 18.88 14.25 10.12
C GLY A 208 19.34 14.00 8.67
N GLU A 209 19.07 12.84 8.12
CA GLU A 209 19.50 12.39 6.80
C GLU A 209 18.30 12.16 5.88
N ARG A 210 18.47 12.47 4.57
CA ARG A 210 17.49 12.13 3.54
C ARG A 210 17.86 10.82 2.88
N GLU A 211 16.88 9.95 2.77
CA GLU A 211 16.98 8.68 2.05
C GLU A 211 15.95 8.60 0.92
N GLY A 212 16.19 7.74 -0.07
CA GLY A 212 15.22 7.47 -1.13
C GLY A 212 13.97 6.78 -0.58
N VAL A 213 12.81 7.06 -1.17
CA VAL A 213 11.61 6.22 -0.96
C VAL A 213 11.75 5.02 -1.87
N ALA A 214 12.23 3.90 -1.30
CA ALA A 214 12.75 2.76 -2.04
C ALA A 214 11.67 1.78 -2.52
N GLY A 215 11.81 1.31 -3.77
CA GLY A 215 10.99 0.22 -4.33
C GLY A 215 9.51 0.56 -4.50
N VAL A 216 9.11 1.84 -4.41
CA VAL A 216 7.71 2.24 -4.54
C VAL A 216 7.35 2.49 -6.00
N LYS A 217 6.13 2.16 -6.40
CA LYS A 217 5.66 2.39 -7.77
C LYS A 217 5.30 3.85 -7.98
N VAL A 218 5.94 4.51 -8.95
CA VAL A 218 5.55 5.81 -9.47
C VAL A 218 4.81 5.60 -10.79
N SER A 219 3.66 6.23 -10.96
CA SER A 219 2.90 6.18 -12.21
C SER A 219 2.63 7.58 -12.73
N CYS A 220 2.55 7.73 -14.04
CA CYS A 220 2.07 8.95 -14.68
C CYS A 220 1.15 8.62 -15.84
N ASN A 221 0.22 9.54 -16.13
CA ASN A 221 -0.63 9.44 -17.30
C ASN A 221 -1.06 10.81 -17.83
N THR A 222 -1.32 10.85 -19.13
CA THR A 222 -2.12 11.87 -19.79
C THR A 222 -3.18 11.16 -20.60
N PHE A 223 -4.45 11.38 -20.31
CA PHE A 223 -5.53 10.55 -20.82
C PHE A 223 -5.20 9.05 -20.71
N VAL A 224 -5.35 8.31 -21.81
CA VAL A 224 -5.09 6.85 -21.89
C VAL A 224 -3.61 6.47 -22.06
N LYS A 225 -2.71 7.44 -22.19
CA LYS A 225 -1.26 7.17 -22.28
C LYS A 225 -0.66 7.07 -20.89
N PHE A 226 -0.19 5.86 -20.53
CA PHE A 226 0.35 5.52 -19.22
C PHE A 226 1.82 5.12 -19.25
N ALA A 227 2.54 5.47 -18.17
CA ALA A 227 3.81 4.87 -17.82
C ALA A 227 3.90 4.66 -16.30
N HIS A 228 4.73 3.72 -15.89
CA HIS A 228 5.10 3.55 -14.49
C HIS A 228 6.53 3.01 -14.37
N ALA A 229 7.13 3.25 -13.21
CA ALA A 229 8.43 2.71 -12.84
C ALA A 229 8.46 2.47 -11.32
N TYR A 230 9.32 1.59 -10.85
CA TYR A 230 9.65 1.50 -9.44
C TYR A 230 10.86 2.38 -9.15
N THR A 231 10.88 3.00 -7.98
CA THR A 231 12.05 3.72 -7.50
C THR A 231 13.15 2.73 -7.10
N ASP A 232 14.41 3.12 -7.30
CA ASP A 232 15.56 2.40 -6.74
C ASP A 232 15.77 2.74 -5.24
N GLU A 233 16.85 2.23 -4.64
CA GLU A 233 17.18 2.48 -3.22
C GLU A 233 17.47 3.97 -2.94
N ASP A 234 17.90 4.72 -3.93
CA ASP A 234 18.13 6.17 -3.84
C ASP A 234 16.86 6.99 -4.10
N GLY A 235 15.72 6.33 -4.37
CA GLY A 235 14.44 6.94 -4.68
C GLY A 235 14.32 7.44 -6.13
N CYS A 236 15.28 7.12 -7.00
CA CYS A 236 15.26 7.54 -8.40
C CYS A 236 14.34 6.65 -9.24
N TYR A 237 13.58 7.26 -10.15
CA TYR A 237 12.76 6.56 -11.12
C TYR A 237 12.95 7.09 -12.53
N LYS A 238 12.69 6.26 -13.53
CA LYS A 238 12.67 6.65 -14.94
C LYS A 238 11.61 5.82 -15.67
N MET A 239 10.70 6.52 -16.36
CA MET A 239 9.65 5.89 -17.17
C MET A 239 10.23 5.30 -18.46
N ASP A 240 9.56 4.29 -18.98
CA ASP A 240 9.91 3.62 -20.25
C ASP A 240 9.28 4.28 -21.48
N LYS A 241 8.30 5.18 -21.29
CA LYS A 241 7.60 5.90 -22.36
C LYS A 241 7.91 7.39 -22.33
N THR A 242 7.81 8.01 -23.50
CA THR A 242 7.98 9.46 -23.65
C THR A 242 6.64 10.19 -23.66
N PHE A 243 6.65 11.42 -23.17
CA PHE A 243 5.49 12.32 -23.17
C PHE A 243 5.88 13.66 -23.79
N SER A 244 4.96 14.25 -24.54
CA SER A 244 5.07 15.59 -25.15
C SER A 244 4.16 16.62 -24.43
N SER A 245 3.33 16.13 -23.51
CA SER A 245 2.37 16.91 -22.74
C SER A 245 2.61 16.75 -21.24
N ASP A 246 2.01 17.65 -20.47
CA ASP A 246 1.91 17.47 -19.03
C ASP A 246 1.22 16.14 -18.71
N ALA A 247 1.69 15.49 -17.67
CA ALA A 247 1.10 14.26 -17.15
C ALA A 247 0.78 14.37 -15.66
N ARG A 248 -0.16 13.58 -15.20
CA ARG A 248 -0.51 13.48 -13.79
C ARG A 248 0.29 12.38 -13.14
N PHE A 249 1.04 12.72 -12.09
CA PHE A 249 1.93 11.82 -11.37
C PHE A 249 1.31 11.37 -10.04
N ARG A 250 1.59 10.12 -9.66
CA ARG A 250 1.16 9.52 -8.41
C ARG A 250 2.20 8.55 -7.88
N ILE A 251 2.29 8.46 -6.55
CA ILE A 251 2.91 7.33 -5.87
C ILE A 251 1.81 6.30 -5.62
N VAL A 252 2.03 5.06 -6.05
CA VAL A 252 1.19 3.91 -5.73
C VAL A 252 1.97 3.06 -4.73
N PHE A 253 1.43 2.90 -3.53
CA PHE A 253 2.12 2.21 -2.43
C PHE A 253 2.06 0.67 -2.57
N GLN A 254 2.40 0.22 -3.76
CA GLN A 254 2.76 -1.14 -4.10
C GLN A 254 4.27 -1.21 -4.27
N ASN A 255 4.92 -2.05 -3.46
CA ASN A 255 6.38 -2.14 -3.47
C ASN A 255 6.87 -3.30 -4.34
N GLU A 256 8.05 -3.16 -4.93
CA GLU A 256 8.70 -4.22 -5.72
C GLU A 256 9.00 -5.49 -4.89
N LYS A 257 9.12 -5.38 -3.56
CA LYS A 257 9.27 -6.53 -2.64
C LYS A 257 7.99 -7.33 -2.45
N GLY A 258 6.86 -6.91 -3.05
CA GLY A 258 5.60 -7.63 -3.08
C GLY A 258 4.59 -7.22 -2.00
N PHE A 259 4.92 -6.37 -1.06
CA PHE A 259 3.95 -5.83 -0.11
C PHE A 259 3.20 -4.62 -0.67
N ALA A 260 2.04 -4.33 -0.10
CA ALA A 260 1.26 -3.14 -0.42
C ALA A 260 0.76 -2.44 0.84
N ILE A 261 0.73 -1.10 0.79
CA ILE A 261 0.22 -0.27 1.88
C ILE A 261 -1.12 0.31 1.44
N GLY A 262 -2.18 -0.07 2.11
CA GLY A 262 -3.55 0.31 1.76
C GLY A 262 -4.25 1.06 2.87
N LEU A 263 -5.48 1.26 2.64
CA LEU A 263 -6.54 1.98 3.26
C LEU A 263 -6.56 3.47 2.92
N ASN A 264 -7.03 3.74 1.72
CA ASN A 264 -7.87 4.91 1.47
C ASN A 264 -9.31 4.54 1.85
N LYS A 265 -10.24 5.48 1.84
CA LYS A 265 -11.68 5.20 2.02
C LYS A 265 -12.29 4.42 0.85
N ILE A 266 -11.46 3.77 0.03
CA ILE A 266 -11.85 2.86 -1.02
C ILE A 266 -11.20 1.49 -0.83
N LEU A 267 -11.85 0.50 -1.37
CA LEU A 267 -11.47 -0.90 -1.26
C LEU A 267 -10.45 -1.25 -2.36
N VAL A 268 -9.20 -0.89 -2.13
CA VAL A 268 -8.06 -1.25 -2.99
C VAL A 268 -6.88 -1.71 -2.14
N PRO A 269 -6.07 -2.66 -2.63
CA PRO A 269 -4.94 -3.20 -1.87
C PRO A 269 -3.83 -2.18 -1.61
N ALA A 270 -3.61 -1.26 -2.55
CA ALA A 270 -2.58 -0.24 -2.47
C ALA A 270 -3.18 1.16 -2.54
N SER A 271 -2.86 1.99 -1.57
CA SER A 271 -3.21 3.41 -1.58
C SER A 271 -2.38 4.16 -2.61
N THR A 272 -2.90 5.29 -3.05
CA THR A 272 -2.16 6.25 -3.88
C THR A 272 -1.98 7.56 -3.15
N SER A 273 -0.97 8.33 -3.54
CA SER A 273 -0.82 9.74 -3.20
C SER A 273 -0.56 10.53 -4.47
N THR A 274 -1.36 11.57 -4.69
CA THR A 274 -1.18 12.42 -5.87
C THR A 274 0.08 13.28 -5.73
N LEU A 275 0.81 13.42 -6.81
CA LEU A 275 1.90 14.38 -6.98
C LEU A 275 1.47 15.53 -7.92
N GLY A 276 0.20 15.51 -8.34
CA GLY A 276 -0.38 16.52 -9.21
C GLY A 276 0.04 16.41 -10.67
N LYS A 277 -0.28 17.45 -11.43
CA LYS A 277 0.08 17.59 -12.84
C LYS A 277 1.46 18.24 -12.95
N ASN A 278 2.38 17.59 -13.68
CA ASN A 278 3.76 18.03 -13.90
C ASN A 278 4.15 17.86 -15.36
N GLY A 279 5.22 18.52 -15.77
CA GLY A 279 5.76 18.42 -17.12
C GLY A 279 6.29 17.03 -17.47
N PRO A 280 6.57 16.79 -18.77
CA PRO A 280 7.02 15.49 -19.25
C PRO A 280 8.43 15.10 -18.78
N GLU A 281 9.21 16.02 -18.21
CA GLU A 281 10.50 15.72 -17.59
C GLU A 281 10.38 14.85 -16.33
N GLY A 282 9.24 14.90 -15.65
CA GLY A 282 9.01 14.20 -14.39
C GLY A 282 9.00 15.14 -13.18
N VAL A 283 9.08 14.58 -11.97
CA VAL A 283 8.98 15.36 -10.73
C VAL A 283 9.92 14.82 -9.66
N ASP A 284 10.62 15.72 -8.98
CA ASP A 284 11.36 15.45 -7.76
C ASP A 284 10.48 15.81 -6.55
N VAL A 285 10.50 14.96 -5.52
CA VAL A 285 9.70 15.15 -4.32
C VAL A 285 10.55 14.94 -3.07
N ASP A 286 10.59 15.97 -2.24
CA ASP A 286 11.25 15.95 -0.95
C ASP A 286 10.21 15.92 0.17
N ILE A 287 10.09 14.78 0.87
CA ILE A 287 9.08 14.54 1.90
C ILE A 287 9.71 14.72 3.28
N ASP A 288 8.98 15.34 4.21
CA ASP A 288 9.35 15.46 5.62
C ASP A 288 8.10 15.57 6.50
N ARG A 289 8.27 15.77 7.81
CA ARG A 289 7.17 15.91 8.79
C ARG A 289 6.22 17.08 8.51
N THR A 290 6.63 18.07 7.72
CA THR A 290 5.78 19.21 7.33
C THR A 290 4.95 18.94 6.09
N SER A 291 5.24 17.85 5.37
CA SER A 291 4.46 17.35 4.26
C SER A 291 3.10 16.82 4.72
N ASP A 292 2.21 16.52 3.78
CA ASP A 292 0.96 15.84 4.12
C ASP A 292 1.23 14.61 5.00
N ARG A 293 0.53 14.52 6.14
CA ARG A 293 0.77 13.49 7.15
C ARG A 293 0.60 12.07 6.59
N ARG A 294 -0.33 11.88 5.65
CA ARG A 294 -0.56 10.56 5.03
C ARG A 294 0.57 10.19 4.09
N LEU A 295 1.00 11.14 3.27
CA LEU A 295 2.14 10.93 2.39
C LEU A 295 3.40 10.60 3.20
N PHE A 296 3.70 11.39 4.24
CA PHE A 296 4.83 11.15 5.13
C PHE A 296 4.76 9.75 5.76
N SER A 297 3.68 9.43 6.46
CA SER A 297 3.56 8.13 7.15
C SER A 297 3.56 6.94 6.19
N ARG A 298 2.93 7.03 5.01
CA ARG A 298 3.00 5.99 3.97
C ARG A 298 4.44 5.77 3.47
N CYS A 299 5.20 6.84 3.27
CA CYS A 299 6.60 6.73 2.84
C CYS A 299 7.50 6.16 3.94
N VAL A 300 7.30 6.53 5.21
CA VAL A 300 8.01 5.91 6.34
C VAL A 300 7.69 4.41 6.42
N VAL A 301 6.40 4.04 6.36
CA VAL A 301 5.98 2.63 6.38
C VAL A 301 6.58 1.86 5.21
N ASN A 302 6.59 2.46 4.00
CA ASN A 302 7.23 1.86 2.84
C ASN A 302 8.72 1.58 3.07
N ASN A 303 9.47 2.57 3.54
CA ASN A 303 10.91 2.43 3.74
C ASN A 303 11.26 1.47 4.88
N ALA A 304 10.51 1.54 5.99
CA ALA A 304 10.68 0.61 7.10
C ALA A 304 10.39 -0.84 6.69
N ALA A 305 9.34 -1.06 5.89
CA ALA A 305 9.03 -2.38 5.35
C ALA A 305 10.08 -2.84 4.33
N TYR A 306 10.51 -1.96 3.41
CA TYR A 306 11.57 -2.27 2.46
C TYR A 306 12.87 -2.66 3.17
N ASP A 307 13.28 -1.88 4.18
CA ASP A 307 14.47 -2.19 5.00
C ASP A 307 14.30 -3.54 5.72
N TYR A 308 13.15 -3.78 6.36
CA TYR A 308 12.89 -5.06 7.04
C TYR A 308 13.03 -6.26 6.10
N PHE A 309 12.43 -6.22 4.91
CA PHE A 309 12.56 -7.29 3.91
C PHE A 309 14.01 -7.50 3.46
N ARG A 310 14.79 -6.42 3.35
CA ARG A 310 16.23 -6.49 3.06
C ARG A 310 17.00 -7.13 4.22
N GLN A 311 16.68 -6.76 5.46
CA GLN A 311 17.33 -7.31 6.65
C GLN A 311 17.07 -8.81 6.84
N CYS A 312 15.91 -9.32 6.43
CA CYS A 312 15.58 -10.74 6.59
C CYS A 312 16.64 -11.68 5.99
N GLY A 313 17.20 -11.34 4.82
CA GLY A 313 18.24 -12.14 4.16
C GLY A 313 19.68 -11.81 4.57
N ARG A 314 19.87 -10.88 5.50
CA ARG A 314 21.20 -10.43 5.92
C ARG A 314 21.95 -11.56 6.67
N GLU A 315 23.24 -11.71 6.36
CA GLU A 315 24.14 -12.64 7.07
C GLU A 315 24.11 -12.37 8.58
N GLY A 316 23.97 -13.42 9.36
CA GLY A 316 23.90 -13.37 10.83
C GLY A 316 22.52 -13.00 11.40
N LEU A 317 21.50 -12.73 10.54
CA LEU A 317 20.10 -12.60 10.96
C LEU A 317 19.26 -13.77 10.40
N GLU A 318 19.25 -13.97 9.09
CA GLU A 318 18.68 -15.13 8.37
C GLU A 318 17.27 -15.52 8.84
N ILE A 319 16.39 -14.55 8.96
CA ILE A 319 14.98 -14.76 9.29
C ILE A 319 14.12 -14.90 8.04
N SER A 320 13.01 -15.62 8.13
CA SER A 320 12.04 -15.71 7.03
C SER A 320 11.47 -14.34 6.70
N THR A 321 11.32 -14.03 5.42
CA THR A 321 10.54 -12.86 5.01
C THR A 321 9.07 -13.05 5.35
N PRO A 322 8.33 -11.99 5.68
CA PRO A 322 6.87 -12.04 5.68
C PRO A 322 6.32 -12.54 4.34
N PRO A 323 5.08 -13.04 4.27
CA PRO A 323 4.47 -13.48 3.01
C PRO A 323 4.59 -12.43 1.90
N ALA A 324 4.84 -12.89 0.67
CA ALA A 324 5.16 -12.02 -0.47
C ALA A 324 4.06 -11.01 -0.83
N ASN A 325 2.80 -11.29 -0.52
CA ASN A 325 1.66 -10.41 -0.78
C ASN A 325 1.12 -9.74 0.50
N THR A 326 2.00 -9.48 1.46
CA THR A 326 1.62 -8.85 2.74
C THR A 326 0.90 -7.53 2.51
N ARG A 327 -0.27 -7.40 3.11
CA ARG A 327 -1.10 -6.18 3.07
C ARG A 327 -1.04 -5.44 4.39
N ILE A 328 -0.55 -4.21 4.32
CA ILE A 328 -0.41 -3.31 5.45
C ILE A 328 -1.49 -2.24 5.34
N TRP A 329 -2.43 -2.21 6.29
CA TRP A 329 -3.40 -1.13 6.38
C TRP A 329 -2.96 -0.08 7.37
N LEU A 330 -2.89 1.17 6.93
CA LEU A 330 -2.40 2.30 7.71
C LEU A 330 -3.55 3.21 8.16
N PHE A 331 -3.73 3.32 9.48
CA PHE A 331 -4.77 4.11 10.12
C PHE A 331 -4.18 5.33 10.83
N GLN A 332 -4.57 6.52 10.41
CA GLN A 332 -4.10 7.79 10.98
C GLN A 332 -4.70 8.11 12.36
N PHE A 333 -5.74 7.40 12.77
CA PHE A 333 -6.55 7.68 13.96
C PHE A 333 -6.59 6.50 14.96
N LEU A 334 -5.85 5.44 14.74
CA LEU A 334 -5.68 4.33 15.67
C LEU A 334 -4.31 4.42 16.32
N GLU A 335 -4.28 4.18 17.64
CA GLU A 335 -3.05 4.05 18.41
C GLU A 335 -2.48 2.62 18.36
N ALA A 336 -3.36 1.63 18.18
CA ALA A 336 -2.99 0.22 18.23
C ALA A 336 -2.68 -0.36 16.84
N SER A 337 -1.68 -1.23 16.81
CA SER A 337 -1.30 -2.02 15.64
C SER A 337 -1.48 -3.51 15.90
N SER A 338 -1.53 -4.33 14.87
CA SER A 338 -1.59 -5.80 14.99
C SER A 338 -1.27 -6.52 13.69
N ALA A 339 -0.65 -7.67 13.80
CA ALA A 339 -0.40 -8.60 12.69
C ALA A 339 -1.43 -9.74 12.71
N LEU A 340 -2.57 -9.51 12.11
CA LEU A 340 -3.71 -10.46 12.08
C LEU A 340 -3.54 -11.56 11.03
N MET A 341 -2.79 -11.31 9.96
CA MET A 341 -2.48 -12.24 8.86
C MET A 341 -3.75 -12.79 8.17
N LEU A 342 -4.76 -11.91 7.99
CA LEU A 342 -6.06 -12.32 7.45
C LEU A 342 -6.00 -12.72 5.98
N GLN A 343 -5.20 -12.01 5.18
CA GLN A 343 -4.95 -12.36 3.78
C GLN A 343 -4.33 -13.76 3.66
N GLN A 344 -3.58 -14.19 4.66
CA GLN A 344 -2.95 -15.50 4.72
C GLN A 344 -3.89 -16.60 5.27
N GLY A 345 -5.17 -16.27 5.47
CA GLY A 345 -6.22 -17.22 5.85
C GLY A 345 -6.35 -17.47 7.35
N VAL A 346 -5.83 -16.60 8.19
CA VAL A 346 -6.16 -16.57 9.62
C VAL A 346 -7.63 -16.20 9.78
N MET A 347 -8.36 -16.92 10.61
CA MET A 347 -9.79 -16.70 10.81
C MET A 347 -10.04 -15.97 12.13
N ILE A 348 -10.85 -14.93 12.06
CA ILE A 348 -11.31 -14.18 13.22
C ILE A 348 -12.84 -14.22 13.26
N ASP A 349 -13.40 -14.35 14.46
CA ASP A 349 -14.84 -14.22 14.65
C ASP A 349 -15.33 -12.81 14.27
N ASP A 350 -16.42 -12.73 13.53
CA ASP A 350 -17.02 -11.50 13.02
C ASP A 350 -17.33 -10.48 14.13
N THR A 351 -17.71 -10.97 15.32
CA THR A 351 -18.00 -10.12 16.48
C THR A 351 -16.72 -9.50 17.05
N ALA A 352 -15.62 -10.27 17.06
CA ALA A 352 -14.32 -9.80 17.50
C ALA A 352 -13.77 -8.71 16.56
N VAL A 353 -13.89 -8.90 15.25
CA VAL A 353 -13.53 -7.89 14.25
C VAL A 353 -14.33 -6.60 14.45
N GLY A 354 -15.65 -6.71 14.66
CA GLY A 354 -16.50 -5.56 14.91
C GLY A 354 -16.13 -4.81 16.18
N ASN A 355 -15.77 -5.52 17.24
CA ASN A 355 -15.33 -4.91 18.49
C ASN A 355 -13.96 -4.22 18.40
N PHE A 356 -13.06 -4.75 17.57
CA PHE A 356 -11.70 -4.22 17.40
C PHE A 356 -11.65 -3.06 16.40
N LEU A 357 -12.34 -3.18 15.26
CA LEU A 357 -12.26 -2.22 14.16
C LEU A 357 -13.48 -1.30 14.03
N GLY A 358 -14.53 -1.51 14.85
CA GLY A 358 -15.74 -0.69 14.84
C GLY A 358 -16.36 -0.62 13.44
N ASP A 359 -16.62 0.59 12.95
CA ASP A 359 -17.24 0.82 11.62
C ASP A 359 -16.38 0.35 10.45
N TYR A 360 -15.08 0.14 10.66
CA TYR A 360 -14.16 -0.40 9.65
C TYR A 360 -14.25 -1.91 9.47
N ALA A 361 -14.91 -2.62 10.39
CA ALA A 361 -15.13 -4.07 10.29
C ALA A 361 -15.79 -4.48 8.95
N LYS A 362 -16.65 -3.62 8.40
CA LYS A 362 -17.30 -3.84 7.10
C LYS A 362 -16.31 -3.86 5.92
N TYR A 363 -15.21 -3.12 6.02
CA TYR A 363 -14.17 -3.08 4.98
C TYR A 363 -13.21 -4.25 5.08
N VAL A 364 -12.91 -4.72 6.29
CA VAL A 364 -12.05 -5.89 6.54
C VAL A 364 -12.58 -7.15 5.87
N LYS A 365 -13.90 -7.26 5.71
CA LYS A 365 -14.53 -8.42 5.04
C LYS A 365 -14.31 -8.47 3.54
N MET A 366 -13.91 -7.37 2.92
CA MET A 366 -13.69 -7.30 1.47
C MET A 366 -12.23 -7.38 1.07
N PHE A 367 -11.37 -6.71 1.83
CA PHE A 367 -9.92 -6.74 1.63
C PHE A 367 -9.25 -6.99 2.96
N LEU A 368 -8.84 -8.23 3.15
CA LEU A 368 -8.30 -8.70 4.42
C LEU A 368 -6.86 -8.18 4.61
N PRO A 369 -6.57 -7.33 5.63
CA PRO A 369 -5.21 -6.94 5.93
C PRO A 369 -4.45 -8.08 6.61
N ASP A 370 -3.15 -8.14 6.39
CA ASP A 370 -2.25 -8.96 7.21
C ASP A 370 -1.81 -8.18 8.44
N ILE A 371 -1.50 -6.91 8.22
CA ILE A 371 -1.03 -5.99 9.26
C ILE A 371 -1.94 -4.76 9.27
N THR A 372 -2.36 -4.36 10.45
CA THR A 372 -2.96 -3.04 10.70
C THR A 372 -1.98 -2.20 11.49
N LEU A 373 -1.68 -1.00 10.98
CA LEU A 373 -0.80 -0.03 11.63
C LEU A 373 -1.61 1.19 12.06
N GLY A 374 -1.66 1.42 13.36
CA GLY A 374 -2.14 2.67 13.93
C GLY A 374 -0.97 3.63 14.11
N VAL A 375 -1.08 4.85 13.59
CA VAL A 375 -0.04 5.88 13.70
C VAL A 375 -0.54 7.13 14.41
N ASP A 376 -1.65 7.05 15.14
CA ASP A 376 -2.07 8.15 16.02
C ASP A 376 -1.07 8.30 17.16
N GLY A 377 -0.60 9.52 17.39
CA GLY A 377 0.46 9.78 18.35
C GLY A 377 1.89 9.45 17.90
N LEU A 378 2.08 8.82 16.73
CA LEU A 378 3.40 8.58 16.13
C LEU A 378 3.69 9.69 15.10
N GLU A 379 4.52 10.66 15.48
CA GLU A 379 4.75 11.84 14.65
C GLU A 379 6.09 11.85 13.91
N ASP A 380 7.07 11.07 14.38
CA ASP A 380 8.42 11.05 13.84
C ASP A 380 8.73 9.74 13.11
N TYR A 381 9.72 9.79 12.22
CA TYR A 381 10.15 8.66 11.43
C TYR A 381 10.47 7.43 12.29
N SER A 382 11.27 7.65 13.36
CA SER A 382 11.79 6.54 14.15
C SER A 382 10.70 5.78 14.93
N SER A 383 9.67 6.48 15.40
CA SER A 383 8.53 5.86 16.08
C SER A 383 7.72 4.97 15.14
N ILE A 384 7.43 5.47 13.92
CA ILE A 384 6.73 4.69 12.90
C ILE A 384 7.60 3.52 12.44
N TYR A 385 8.90 3.73 12.20
CA TYR A 385 9.86 2.67 11.83
C TYR A 385 9.83 1.52 12.85
N GLY A 386 9.95 1.83 14.15
CA GLY A 386 9.92 0.82 15.20
C GLY A 386 8.63 -0.02 15.19
N GLN A 387 7.48 0.65 15.02
CA GLN A 387 6.17 -0.04 14.96
C GLN A 387 6.05 -0.95 13.74
N VAL A 388 6.49 -0.50 12.57
CA VAL A 388 6.47 -1.31 11.34
C VAL A 388 7.34 -2.56 11.47
N VAL A 389 8.56 -2.41 12.02
CA VAL A 389 9.47 -3.52 12.26
C VAL A 389 8.85 -4.55 13.21
N HIS A 390 8.17 -4.10 14.28
CA HIS A 390 7.47 -4.98 15.21
C HIS A 390 6.42 -5.85 14.50
N GLU A 391 5.52 -5.23 13.76
CA GLU A 391 4.44 -5.96 13.09
C GLU A 391 4.97 -6.89 11.97
N LEU A 392 6.02 -6.48 11.26
CA LEU A 392 6.65 -7.34 10.25
C LEU A 392 7.41 -8.52 10.86
N ALA A 393 7.95 -8.37 12.09
CA ALA A 393 8.55 -9.49 12.82
C ALA A 393 7.51 -10.58 13.14
N HIS A 394 6.27 -10.18 13.45
CA HIS A 394 5.15 -11.12 13.52
C HIS A 394 4.88 -11.81 12.18
N GLY A 395 4.96 -11.08 11.06
CA GLY A 395 4.83 -11.66 9.72
C GLY A 395 5.89 -12.72 9.43
N SER A 396 7.14 -12.49 9.83
CA SER A 396 8.23 -13.47 9.74
C SER A 396 7.99 -14.71 10.61
N HIS A 397 7.51 -14.51 11.83
CA HIS A 397 7.14 -15.61 12.73
C HIS A 397 5.98 -16.42 12.16
N PHE A 398 4.93 -15.76 11.66
CA PHE A 398 3.82 -16.41 10.97
C PHE A 398 4.29 -17.28 9.79
N ALA A 399 5.20 -16.77 8.96
CA ALA A 399 5.74 -17.52 7.82
C ALA A 399 6.43 -18.83 8.24
N THR A 400 6.92 -18.90 9.48
CA THR A 400 7.58 -20.08 10.04
C THR A 400 6.59 -21.04 10.72
N VAL A 401 5.66 -20.52 11.52
CA VAL A 401 4.78 -21.36 12.36
C VAL A 401 3.44 -21.68 11.70
N GLY A 402 3.02 -20.91 10.72
CA GLY A 402 1.80 -21.10 9.93
C GLY A 402 0.51 -20.69 10.65
N LYS A 403 -0.61 -20.79 9.90
CA LYS A 403 -1.92 -20.27 10.30
C LYS A 403 -2.52 -20.91 11.55
N ASP A 404 -2.27 -22.20 11.79
CA ASP A 404 -2.89 -22.90 12.94
C ASP A 404 -2.32 -22.41 14.28
N TYR A 405 -1.02 -22.10 14.31
CA TYR A 405 -0.37 -21.43 15.42
C TYR A 405 -0.93 -20.00 15.57
N TRP A 406 -1.01 -19.26 14.45
CA TRP A 406 -1.42 -17.87 14.44
C TRP A 406 -2.88 -17.68 14.83
N ASN A 407 -3.75 -18.61 14.49
CA ASN A 407 -5.14 -18.63 14.98
C ASN A 407 -5.21 -18.67 16.54
N LYS A 408 -4.28 -19.36 17.20
CA LYS A 408 -4.23 -19.40 18.67
C LYS A 408 -3.72 -18.09 19.27
N TYR A 409 -2.68 -17.51 18.64
CA TYR A 409 -2.19 -16.19 19.00
C TYR A 409 -3.31 -15.13 18.90
N VAL A 410 -3.96 -15.04 17.74
CA VAL A 410 -5.03 -14.06 17.50
C VAL A 410 -6.23 -14.29 18.41
N SER A 411 -6.64 -15.55 18.65
CA SER A 411 -7.72 -15.87 19.58
C SER A 411 -7.43 -15.33 20.98
N TYR A 412 -6.19 -15.50 21.48
CA TYR A 412 -5.80 -14.97 22.79
C TYR A 412 -5.89 -13.44 22.83
N VAL A 413 -5.34 -12.75 21.82
CA VAL A 413 -5.38 -11.27 21.75
C VAL A 413 -6.83 -10.77 21.77
N MET A 414 -7.71 -11.38 20.97
CA MET A 414 -9.14 -10.98 20.89
C MET A 414 -9.91 -11.28 22.18
N GLU A 415 -9.70 -12.45 22.79
CA GLU A 415 -10.33 -12.81 24.07
C GLU A 415 -9.84 -11.88 25.19
N SER A 416 -8.57 -11.55 25.22
CA SER A 416 -7.98 -10.64 26.20
C SER A 416 -8.54 -9.23 26.05
N PHE A 417 -8.64 -8.72 24.84
CA PHE A 417 -9.23 -7.41 24.54
C PHE A 417 -10.69 -7.34 25.04
N ALA A 418 -11.50 -8.35 24.69
CA ALA A 418 -12.90 -8.41 25.09
C ALA A 418 -13.07 -8.58 26.61
N GLY A 419 -12.23 -9.40 27.26
CA GLY A 419 -12.31 -9.73 28.69
C GLY A 419 -11.76 -8.67 29.63
N SER A 420 -10.79 -7.87 29.17
CA SER A 420 -10.06 -6.89 30.01
C SER A 420 -10.53 -5.45 29.90
N GLY A 421 -11.59 -5.21 29.10
CA GLY A 421 -12.08 -3.85 28.86
C GLY A 421 -11.16 -3.01 27.97
N GLY A 422 -10.49 -3.64 26.99
CA GLY A 422 -9.70 -2.95 25.97
C GLY A 422 -8.17 -3.12 26.07
N ARG A 423 -7.69 -4.04 26.90
CA ARG A 423 -6.25 -4.36 26.95
C ARG A 423 -5.94 -5.50 25.97
N LEU A 424 -5.18 -5.22 24.92
CA LEU A 424 -4.85 -6.18 23.84
C LEU A 424 -4.25 -7.50 24.37
N TYR A 425 -3.37 -7.42 25.35
CA TYR A 425 -2.56 -8.59 25.75
C TYR A 425 -2.95 -9.17 27.12
N GLY A 426 -3.99 -8.66 27.78
CA GLY A 426 -4.43 -9.16 29.08
C GLY A 426 -3.31 -9.19 30.12
N VAL A 427 -3.26 -10.30 30.89
CA VAL A 427 -2.30 -10.51 32.00
C VAL A 427 -1.46 -11.79 31.86
N GLY A 428 -1.49 -12.44 30.71
CA GLY A 428 -0.73 -13.68 30.46
C GLY A 428 -1.40 -14.94 31.00
N GLU A 429 -2.67 -14.87 31.36
CA GLU A 429 -3.44 -15.99 31.88
C GLU A 429 -4.44 -16.52 30.84
N GLY A 430 -4.79 -17.80 30.95
CA GLY A 430 -5.78 -18.42 30.10
C GLY A 430 -5.20 -19.24 28.95
N ASN A 431 -6.13 -19.79 28.14
CA ASN A 431 -5.77 -20.62 27.01
C ASN A 431 -5.01 -19.77 25.95
N ASN A 432 -4.04 -20.37 25.30
CA ASN A 432 -3.26 -19.76 24.22
C ASN A 432 -2.36 -18.56 24.62
N ALA A 433 -2.27 -18.18 25.91
CA ALA A 433 -1.38 -17.11 26.37
C ALA A 433 0.08 -17.30 25.93
N GLY A 434 0.60 -18.51 25.97
CA GLY A 434 1.96 -18.81 25.57
C GLY A 434 2.26 -18.59 24.07
N TYR A 435 1.27 -18.75 23.19
CA TYR A 435 1.40 -18.40 21.77
C TYR A 435 1.63 -16.89 21.59
N CYS A 436 0.88 -16.09 22.37
CA CYS A 436 1.05 -14.65 22.38
C CYS A 436 2.41 -14.26 22.97
N GLU A 437 2.80 -14.84 24.13
CA GLU A 437 4.07 -14.58 24.79
C GLU A 437 5.25 -14.75 23.83
N VAL A 438 5.33 -15.91 23.17
CA VAL A 438 6.44 -16.22 22.24
C VAL A 438 6.43 -15.28 21.03
N GLY A 439 5.26 -14.98 20.47
CA GLY A 439 5.13 -14.04 19.36
C GLY A 439 5.61 -12.64 19.70
N GLU A 440 5.16 -12.13 20.85
CA GLU A 440 5.51 -10.79 21.31
C GLU A 440 6.99 -10.69 21.75
N MET A 441 7.51 -11.70 22.44
CA MET A 441 8.93 -11.77 22.78
C MET A 441 9.82 -11.60 21.54
N TRP A 442 9.47 -12.28 20.46
CA TRP A 442 10.19 -12.19 19.20
C TRP A 442 10.05 -10.80 18.56
N ALA A 443 8.83 -10.29 18.46
CA ALA A 443 8.57 -9.00 17.79
C ALA A 443 9.27 -7.84 18.52
N PHE A 444 9.19 -7.78 19.84
CA PHE A 444 9.92 -6.77 20.64
C PHE A 444 11.43 -6.91 20.52
N TYR A 445 11.96 -8.13 20.51
CA TYR A 445 13.40 -8.33 20.35
C TYR A 445 13.90 -7.83 18.99
N ILE A 446 13.24 -8.20 17.89
CA ILE A 446 13.64 -7.76 16.54
C ILE A 446 13.44 -6.26 16.35
N GLN A 447 12.34 -5.72 16.85
CA GLN A 447 12.13 -4.28 16.88
C GLN A 447 13.30 -3.57 17.54
N ASN A 448 13.67 -3.97 18.76
CA ASN A 448 14.77 -3.37 19.49
C ASN A 448 16.11 -3.55 18.78
N LEU A 449 16.37 -4.73 18.22
CA LEU A 449 17.59 -5.05 17.50
C LEU A 449 17.79 -4.11 16.31
N LEU A 450 16.83 -4.07 15.39
CA LEU A 450 16.94 -3.27 14.17
C LEU A 450 16.87 -1.77 14.46
N TYR A 451 16.07 -1.38 15.44
CA TYR A 451 16.01 0.01 15.91
C TYR A 451 17.37 0.48 16.47
N LYS A 452 18.00 -0.33 17.33
CA LYS A 452 19.31 -0.04 17.91
C LYS A 452 20.42 -0.02 16.85
N GLU A 453 20.37 -0.92 15.88
CA GLU A 453 21.32 -0.91 14.76
C GLU A 453 21.19 0.35 13.90
N ARG A 454 19.96 0.87 13.71
CA ARG A 454 19.72 2.09 12.92
C ARG A 454 20.00 3.38 13.70
N TYR A 455 19.56 3.47 14.94
CA TYR A 455 19.55 4.73 15.71
C TYR A 455 20.57 4.77 16.84
N GLY A 456 21.20 3.67 17.19
CA GLY A 456 22.17 3.59 18.29
C GLY A 456 21.57 3.42 19.69
N ASP A 457 20.27 3.64 19.86
CA ASP A 457 19.54 3.55 21.12
C ASP A 457 18.55 2.39 21.11
N GLU A 458 18.13 1.95 22.30
CA GLU A 458 17.05 0.96 22.42
C GLU A 458 15.69 1.58 22.02
N SER A 459 14.83 0.75 21.45
CA SER A 459 13.44 1.13 21.15
C SER A 459 12.71 1.53 22.45
N ALA A 460 11.98 2.64 22.42
CA ALA A 460 11.25 3.15 23.58
C ALA A 460 10.21 2.14 24.14
N THR A 461 9.73 1.23 23.30
CA THR A 461 8.75 0.19 23.67
C THR A 461 9.41 -1.07 24.20
N PHE A 462 10.73 -1.24 24.04
CA PHE A 462 11.43 -2.41 24.55
C PHE A 462 11.43 -2.43 26.08
N GLY A 463 10.98 -3.56 26.64
CA GLY A 463 10.87 -3.67 28.11
C GLY A 463 9.69 -2.91 28.72
N THR A 464 8.75 -2.41 27.93
CA THR A 464 7.48 -1.90 28.46
C THR A 464 6.77 -2.93 29.32
N SER A 465 5.90 -2.47 30.20
CA SER A 465 5.28 -3.21 31.32
C SER A 465 4.28 -4.32 30.94
N TYR A 466 4.48 -4.98 29.82
CA TYR A 466 3.76 -6.20 29.49
C TYR A 466 4.37 -7.40 30.21
N TRP A 467 3.67 -8.51 30.26
CA TRP A 467 4.11 -9.76 30.86
C TRP A 467 5.02 -10.59 29.94
N PHE A 468 5.51 -10.01 28.84
CA PHE A 468 6.43 -10.63 27.90
C PHE A 468 7.88 -10.52 28.37
N HIS A 469 8.72 -11.42 27.89
CA HIS A 469 10.13 -11.52 28.29
C HIS A 469 11.12 -11.42 27.11
N PRO A 470 11.09 -10.32 26.30
CA PRO A 470 11.97 -10.18 25.13
C PRO A 470 13.46 -10.14 25.51
N HIS A 471 13.76 -9.78 26.76
CA HIS A 471 15.11 -9.79 27.32
C HIS A 471 15.78 -11.19 27.33
N ILE A 472 15.01 -12.28 27.24
CA ILE A 472 15.55 -13.63 27.06
C ILE A 472 16.35 -13.70 25.75
N PHE A 473 15.79 -13.23 24.66
CA PHE A 473 16.46 -13.22 23.35
C PHE A 473 17.64 -12.27 23.33
N LEU A 474 17.50 -11.08 23.92
CA LEU A 474 18.62 -10.13 24.05
C LEU A 474 19.77 -10.74 24.85
N TYR A 475 19.48 -11.44 25.96
CA TYR A 475 20.50 -12.09 26.78
C TYR A 475 21.24 -13.18 26.00
N LEU A 476 20.55 -13.96 25.17
CA LEU A 476 21.14 -14.99 24.32
C LEU A 476 22.06 -14.35 23.25
N ASP A 477 21.58 -13.33 22.55
CA ASP A 477 22.34 -12.58 21.53
C ASP A 477 23.63 -11.97 22.11
N GLU A 478 23.54 -11.27 23.25
CA GLU A 478 24.69 -10.67 23.92
C GLU A 478 25.74 -11.68 24.39
N ARG A 479 25.37 -12.96 24.49
CA ARG A 479 26.28 -14.06 24.85
C ARG A 479 26.73 -14.89 23.67
N GLY A 480 26.49 -14.38 22.47
CA GLY A 480 26.97 -14.98 21.24
C GLY A 480 26.18 -16.19 20.76
N VAL A 481 24.94 -16.37 21.24
CA VAL A 481 24.01 -17.28 20.57
C VAL A 481 23.59 -16.62 19.26
N ASP A 482 23.81 -17.29 18.16
CA ASP A 482 23.51 -16.81 16.83
C ASP A 482 22.02 -16.46 16.70
N ARG A 483 21.72 -15.28 16.15
CA ARG A 483 20.35 -14.79 15.94
C ARG A 483 19.53 -15.72 15.04
N SER A 484 20.17 -16.32 14.04
CA SER A 484 19.53 -17.33 13.20
C SER A 484 19.13 -18.58 13.98
N MET A 485 19.89 -18.93 15.02
CA MET A 485 19.54 -20.03 15.94
C MET A 485 18.30 -19.68 16.76
N ILE A 486 18.22 -18.44 17.29
CA ILE A 486 17.05 -17.97 18.02
C ILE A 486 15.83 -18.05 17.11
N PHE A 487 15.90 -17.54 15.88
CA PHE A 487 14.79 -17.58 14.94
C PHE A 487 14.36 -19.00 14.57
N LYS A 488 15.33 -19.91 14.30
CA LYS A 488 15.06 -21.32 13.96
C LYS A 488 14.37 -22.10 15.08
N SER A 489 14.40 -21.59 16.32
CA SER A 489 13.66 -22.18 17.45
C SER A 489 12.17 -21.84 17.48
N LEU A 490 11.75 -20.82 16.73
CA LEU A 490 10.36 -20.38 16.61
C LEU A 490 9.58 -21.32 15.67
N VAL A 491 9.38 -22.53 16.12
CA VAL A 491 8.66 -23.59 15.37
C VAL A 491 7.21 -23.73 15.88
N PRO A 492 6.32 -24.41 15.16
CA PRO A 492 4.92 -24.60 15.60
C PRO A 492 4.78 -25.24 17.01
N GLY A 493 5.80 -25.95 17.47
CA GLY A 493 5.86 -26.57 18.81
C GLY A 493 6.27 -25.61 19.93
N ALA A 494 6.81 -24.44 19.64
CA ALA A 494 7.22 -23.44 20.62
C ALA A 494 6.00 -22.62 21.13
N THR A 495 5.06 -23.29 21.77
CA THR A 495 3.74 -22.74 22.14
C THR A 495 3.69 -22.07 23.51
N SER A 496 4.82 -21.96 24.17
CA SER A 496 5.01 -21.27 25.44
C SER A 496 6.50 -21.04 25.69
N ARG A 497 6.82 -20.18 26.65
CA ARG A 497 8.22 -19.92 27.06
C ARG A 497 8.99 -21.19 27.41
N LEU A 498 8.37 -22.11 28.17
CA LEU A 498 9.00 -23.40 28.52
C LEU A 498 9.20 -24.31 27.29
N ALA A 499 8.23 -24.35 26.38
CA ALA A 499 8.35 -25.13 25.15
C ALA A 499 9.44 -24.54 24.24
N LEU A 500 9.56 -23.21 24.18
CA LEU A 500 10.62 -22.53 23.45
C LEU A 500 12.00 -22.83 24.03
N MET A 501 12.16 -22.81 25.38
CA MET A 501 13.39 -23.19 26.04
C MET A 501 13.80 -24.60 25.67
N SER A 502 12.89 -25.58 25.79
CA SER A 502 13.13 -26.98 25.43
C SER A 502 13.52 -27.14 23.94
N GLN A 503 12.91 -26.36 23.05
CA GLN A 503 13.23 -26.35 21.63
C GLN A 503 14.65 -25.82 21.37
N LEU A 504 15.03 -24.73 22.02
CA LEU A 504 16.39 -24.16 21.95
C LEU A 504 17.43 -25.17 22.45
N GLU A 505 17.22 -25.80 23.61
CA GLU A 505 18.14 -26.82 24.15
C GLU A 505 18.25 -28.03 23.23
N THR A 506 17.15 -28.44 22.61
CA THR A 506 17.13 -29.58 21.70
C THR A 506 17.92 -29.29 20.41
N LEU A 507 17.73 -28.11 19.85
CA LEU A 507 18.42 -27.72 18.63
C LEU A 507 19.89 -27.35 18.86
N TYR A 508 20.19 -26.79 20.03
CA TYR A 508 21.51 -26.21 20.32
C TYR A 508 22.03 -26.66 21.70
N PRO A 509 22.30 -27.97 21.88
CA PRO A 509 22.70 -28.52 23.17
C PRO A 509 23.99 -27.93 23.75
N ASP A 510 24.90 -27.49 22.89
CA ASP A 510 26.14 -26.81 23.31
C ASP A 510 25.88 -25.47 24.01
N ASN A 511 24.73 -24.83 23.75
CA ASN A 511 24.29 -23.58 24.35
C ASN A 511 23.36 -23.79 25.56
N ALA A 512 23.07 -25.03 25.98
CA ALA A 512 22.05 -25.32 27.00
C ALA A 512 22.26 -24.58 28.32
N VAL A 513 23.51 -24.37 28.74
CA VAL A 513 23.80 -23.63 29.97
C VAL A 513 23.37 -22.17 29.87
N VAL A 514 23.74 -21.50 28.79
CA VAL A 514 23.36 -20.06 28.59
C VAL A 514 21.88 -19.94 28.34
N ILE A 515 21.25 -20.91 27.66
CA ILE A 515 19.80 -20.94 27.45
C ILE A 515 19.07 -21.00 28.80
N ARG A 516 19.39 -21.93 29.68
CA ARG A 516 18.80 -22.02 31.03
C ARG A 516 18.99 -20.73 31.82
N GLN A 517 20.20 -20.18 31.82
CA GLN A 517 20.48 -18.92 32.51
C GLN A 517 19.61 -17.76 32.03
N ALA A 518 19.31 -17.70 30.73
CA ALA A 518 18.42 -16.70 30.17
C ALA A 518 16.98 -16.84 30.70
N PHE A 519 16.45 -18.07 30.67
CA PHE A 519 15.08 -18.36 31.09
C PHE A 519 14.88 -18.38 32.61
N ASP A 520 15.93 -18.65 33.39
CA ASP A 520 15.89 -18.55 34.86
C ASP A 520 15.97 -17.10 35.35
N ARG A 521 16.58 -16.21 34.55
CA ARG A 521 16.78 -14.82 34.90
C ARG A 521 15.55 -13.94 34.65
N TYR A 522 14.82 -14.25 33.62
CA TYR A 522 13.67 -13.48 33.13
C TYR A 522 12.40 -14.35 33.08
#